data_fcc93ae97e822bc485132947a9d513c1
#
_entry.id   fcc93ae97e822bc485132947a9d513c1
#
_cell.length_a   1.000
_cell.length_b   1.000
_cell.length_c   1.000
_cell.angle_alpha   90.00
_cell.angle_beta   90.00
_cell.angle_gamma   90.00
#
_symmetry.space_group_name_H-M   'P 1'
#
loop_
_entity.id
_entity.type
_entity.pdbx_description
1 polymer ?
#
loop_
_entity_poly.entity_id
_entity_poly.type
_entity_poly.pdbx_seq_one_letter_code
_entity_poly.pdbx_strand_id
1 'polypeptide(L)'
;MDKILKKLDYYNLWNKAYLIILSLYVLINVLDTTMFEINWPEKMGYVLYAIVGGYAIAKMICFVYLKRYRAWELIFSFIIIGTFTIPAVFTTSYSYLFGIAFLIVGAKDVDFDDILKVYMIVTAAVLICAVVASQAGLIVNLQYEDPNKGIRNSMGTIYPTDFGAHIFYLAVAWVCYRNKALTWLEIGIISAVTIVVYVISAPVTSAACTFIMLFMCIWDKLADKTGSPMIVSKAEDIVCRIGQFAVGIFAAGYLLMQHLYDPLNIYWSEFDYKISLRLYYTYQILEKYSIRLFGQDIEEKGFGRDPDMTHDYLFLDDSYMAIALKYGIVILAVVIIMFAAGQHRAYRSNRLIIVLAGIVIALHCFMEHHLIEAAYNPFMLLIFAKIGAYTYKERKHKL
;
A
#
# COMPACT_ATOMS: atom_id res chain seq x y z
N MET A 1 -21.62 9.04 34.96
CA MET A 1 -20.19 9.23 34.65
C MET A 1 -19.47 7.88 34.53
N ASP A 2 -19.56 6.97 35.50
CA ASP A 2 -18.87 5.66 35.47
C ASP A 2 -19.22 4.74 34.31
N LYS A 3 -20.47 4.69 33.84
CA LYS A 3 -20.86 3.89 32.64
C LYS A 3 -20.24 4.42 31.34
N ILE A 4 -20.01 5.73 31.25
CA ILE A 4 -19.39 6.37 30.07
C ILE A 4 -17.89 6.12 30.10
N LEU A 5 -17.24 6.27 31.28
CA LEU A 5 -15.81 5.98 31.46
C LEU A 5 -15.49 4.52 31.19
N LYS A 6 -16.24 3.56 31.74
CA LYS A 6 -16.11 2.12 31.45
C LYS A 6 -16.31 1.81 29.97
N LYS A 7 -17.20 2.52 29.28
CA LYS A 7 -17.44 2.34 27.84
C LYS A 7 -16.29 2.88 26.98
N LEU A 8 -15.65 3.99 27.41
CA LEU A 8 -14.45 4.55 26.78
C LEU A 8 -13.23 3.65 26.98
N ASP A 9 -13.02 3.11 28.20
CA ASP A 9 -11.90 2.21 28.50
C ASP A 9 -12.00 0.91 27.71
N TYR A 10 -13.18 0.36 27.60
CA TYR A 10 -13.43 -0.84 26.80
C TYR A 10 -13.17 -0.62 25.29
N TYR A 11 -13.51 0.57 24.80
CA TYR A 11 -13.27 0.97 23.41
C TYR A 11 -11.78 1.13 23.11
N ASN A 12 -11.04 1.76 24.02
CA ASN A 12 -9.59 1.92 23.90
C ASN A 12 -8.86 0.57 23.92
N LEU A 13 -9.37 -0.41 24.66
CA LEU A 13 -8.80 -1.75 24.71
C LEU A 13 -8.87 -2.44 23.34
N TRP A 14 -10.01 -2.38 22.65
CA TRP A 14 -10.15 -2.94 21.30
C TRP A 14 -9.18 -2.29 20.31
N ASN A 15 -9.04 -0.98 20.35
CA ASN A 15 -8.14 -0.27 19.45
C ASN A 15 -6.67 -0.60 19.74
N LYS A 16 -6.26 -0.69 21.00
CA LYS A 16 -4.91 -1.13 21.37
C LYS A 16 -4.63 -2.57 20.95
N ALA A 17 -5.57 -3.48 21.15
CA ALA A 17 -5.44 -4.86 20.70
C ALA A 17 -5.28 -4.93 19.16
N TYR A 18 -6.02 -4.11 18.40
CA TYR A 18 -5.84 -4.02 16.95
C TYR A 18 -4.42 -3.58 16.57
N LEU A 19 -3.89 -2.55 17.23
CA LEU A 19 -2.55 -2.04 16.92
C LEU A 19 -1.45 -3.08 17.21
N ILE A 20 -1.63 -3.91 18.25
CA ILE A 20 -0.72 -5.03 18.53
C ILE A 20 -0.81 -6.08 17.42
N ILE A 21 -2.03 -6.45 17.00
CA ILE A 21 -2.25 -7.41 15.92
C ILE A 21 -1.69 -6.88 14.61
N LEU A 22 -1.93 -5.60 14.30
CA LEU A 22 -1.38 -4.92 13.13
C LEU A 22 0.15 -4.94 13.15
N SER A 23 0.79 -4.66 14.31
CA SER A 23 2.24 -4.67 14.42
C SER A 23 2.83 -6.06 14.14
N LEU A 24 2.21 -7.12 14.65
CA LEU A 24 2.62 -8.50 14.37
C LEU A 24 2.41 -8.87 12.90
N TYR A 25 1.25 -8.48 12.33
CA TYR A 25 0.95 -8.75 10.93
C TYR A 25 1.93 -8.05 9.99
N VAL A 26 2.18 -6.75 10.19
CA VAL A 26 3.16 -5.97 9.42
C VAL A 26 4.57 -6.54 9.61
N LEU A 27 4.97 -6.87 10.86
CA LEU A 27 6.29 -7.43 11.15
C LEU A 27 6.55 -8.70 10.32
N ILE A 28 5.63 -9.66 10.35
CA ILE A 28 5.78 -10.92 9.61
C ILE A 28 5.85 -10.65 8.11
N ASN A 29 4.92 -9.85 7.57
CA ASN A 29 4.88 -9.59 6.13
C ASN A 29 6.09 -8.78 5.64
N VAL A 30 6.63 -7.84 6.43
CA VAL A 30 7.86 -7.11 6.06
C VAL A 30 9.09 -8.00 6.15
N LEU A 31 9.18 -8.88 7.16
CA LEU A 31 10.26 -9.87 7.25
C LEU A 31 10.30 -10.79 6.03
N ASP A 32 9.15 -11.20 5.50
CA ASP A 32 9.06 -12.05 4.30
C ASP A 32 9.60 -11.35 3.04
N THR A 33 9.67 -10.02 3.02
CA THR A 33 10.30 -9.24 1.94
C THR A 33 11.81 -9.03 2.12
N THR A 34 12.41 -9.64 3.14
CA THR A 34 13.84 -9.53 3.45
C THR A 34 14.57 -10.85 3.25
N MET A 35 15.89 -10.79 3.30
CA MET A 35 16.79 -11.96 3.24
C MET A 35 17.01 -12.63 4.59
N PHE A 36 16.25 -12.27 5.64
CA PHE A 36 16.24 -13.04 6.87
C PHE A 36 15.64 -14.41 6.62
N GLU A 37 16.42 -15.46 6.77
CA GLU A 37 15.95 -16.85 6.72
C GLU A 37 15.23 -17.20 8.03
N ILE A 38 13.95 -16.96 8.08
CA ILE A 38 13.13 -17.35 9.21
C ILE A 38 12.36 -18.62 8.83
N ASN A 39 12.75 -19.74 9.42
CA ASN A 39 12.04 -21.01 9.26
C ASN A 39 10.71 -20.94 10.03
N TRP A 40 9.74 -20.25 9.43
CA TRP A 40 8.38 -20.25 9.96
C TRP A 40 7.80 -21.67 9.89
N PRO A 41 7.13 -22.15 10.96
CA PRO A 41 6.33 -23.36 10.84
C PRO A 41 5.34 -23.23 9.67
N GLU A 42 5.19 -24.26 8.84
CA GLU A 42 4.29 -24.24 7.65
C GLU A 42 2.90 -23.67 7.93
N LYS A 43 2.41 -23.85 9.15
CA LYS A 43 1.08 -23.39 9.58
C LYS A 43 1.07 -22.00 10.23
N MET A 44 2.19 -21.29 10.31
CA MET A 44 2.28 -20.01 11.02
C MET A 44 1.36 -18.95 10.39
N GLY A 45 1.29 -18.90 9.06
CA GLY A 45 0.39 -18.01 8.33
C GLY A 45 -1.09 -18.24 8.72
N TYR A 46 -1.52 -19.49 8.77
CA TYR A 46 -2.90 -19.82 9.18
C TYR A 46 -3.20 -19.44 10.63
N VAL A 47 -2.23 -19.58 11.55
CA VAL A 47 -2.38 -19.12 12.94
C VAL A 47 -2.53 -17.60 12.99
N LEU A 48 -1.72 -16.86 12.24
CA LEU A 48 -1.82 -15.41 12.15
C LEU A 48 -3.19 -14.99 11.59
N TYR A 49 -3.66 -15.64 10.51
CA TYR A 49 -4.97 -15.35 9.92
C TYR A 49 -6.12 -15.68 10.87
N ALA A 50 -6.01 -16.76 11.65
CA ALA A 50 -7.00 -17.10 12.67
C ALA A 50 -7.06 -16.08 13.82
N ILE A 51 -5.91 -15.56 14.26
CA ILE A 51 -5.83 -14.50 15.27
C ILE A 51 -6.48 -13.21 14.76
N VAL A 52 -6.13 -12.77 13.55
CA VAL A 52 -6.69 -11.56 12.93
C VAL A 52 -8.20 -11.72 12.71
N GLY A 53 -8.63 -12.88 12.17
CA GLY A 53 -10.03 -13.20 11.92
C GLY A 53 -10.86 -13.27 13.21
N GLY A 54 -10.38 -14.01 14.19
CA GLY A 54 -11.04 -14.12 15.50
C GLY A 54 -11.21 -12.77 16.19
N TYR A 55 -10.17 -11.94 16.17
CA TYR A 55 -10.24 -10.58 16.68
C TYR A 55 -11.27 -9.73 15.93
N ALA A 56 -11.21 -9.70 14.58
CA ALA A 56 -12.11 -8.88 13.77
C ALA A 56 -13.56 -9.28 13.95
N ILE A 57 -13.86 -10.58 13.98
CA ILE A 57 -15.22 -11.12 14.23
C ILE A 57 -15.69 -10.72 15.64
N ALA A 58 -14.88 -10.93 16.68
CA ALA A 58 -15.22 -10.59 18.04
C ALA A 58 -15.49 -9.07 18.20
N LYS A 59 -14.64 -8.23 17.59
CA LYS A 59 -14.83 -6.78 17.56
C LYS A 59 -16.10 -6.39 16.80
N MET A 60 -16.36 -7.03 15.65
CA MET A 60 -17.56 -6.76 14.85
C MET A 60 -18.83 -7.07 15.64
N ILE A 61 -18.93 -8.25 16.28
CA ILE A 61 -20.06 -8.65 17.12
C ILE A 61 -20.27 -7.63 18.24
N CYS A 62 -19.18 -7.29 18.95
CA CYS A 62 -19.23 -6.31 20.03
C CYS A 62 -19.70 -4.92 19.53
N PHE A 63 -19.18 -4.46 18.40
CA PHE A 63 -19.49 -3.13 17.85
C PHE A 63 -20.90 -3.06 17.25
N VAL A 64 -21.44 -4.16 16.72
CA VAL A 64 -22.86 -4.27 16.33
C VAL A 64 -23.75 -4.16 17.56
N TYR A 65 -23.44 -4.90 18.64
CA TYR A 65 -24.17 -4.82 19.91
C TYR A 65 -24.14 -3.40 20.50
N LEU A 66 -23.00 -2.71 20.39
CA LEU A 66 -22.84 -1.33 20.86
C LEU A 66 -23.38 -0.28 19.88
N LYS A 67 -24.06 -0.69 18.80
CA LYS A 67 -24.62 0.18 17.75
C LYS A 67 -23.57 1.12 17.12
N ARG A 68 -22.34 0.63 16.92
CA ARG A 68 -21.22 1.39 16.32
C ARG A 68 -21.10 1.21 14.81
N TYR A 69 -21.74 0.19 14.25
CA TYR A 69 -21.80 0.01 12.80
C TYR A 69 -22.99 0.74 12.20
N ARG A 70 -22.73 1.48 11.12
CA ARG A 70 -23.78 1.91 10.20
C ARG A 70 -24.13 0.73 9.29
N ALA A 71 -25.35 0.68 8.76
CA ALA A 71 -25.78 -0.42 7.92
C ALA A 71 -24.84 -0.66 6.72
N TRP A 72 -24.41 0.40 6.03
CA TRP A 72 -23.49 0.28 4.90
C TRP A 72 -22.11 -0.27 5.29
N GLU A 73 -21.58 0.11 6.46
CA GLU A 73 -20.28 -0.38 6.95
C GLU A 73 -20.34 -1.88 7.22
N LEU A 74 -21.44 -2.35 7.80
CA LEU A 74 -21.64 -3.77 8.07
C LEU A 74 -21.79 -4.57 6.77
N ILE A 75 -22.63 -4.10 5.84
CA ILE A 75 -22.81 -4.72 4.52
C ILE A 75 -21.45 -4.79 3.80
N PHE A 76 -20.71 -3.69 3.78
CA PHE A 76 -19.45 -3.64 3.08
C PHE A 76 -18.35 -4.51 3.75
N SER A 77 -18.40 -4.65 5.08
CA SER A 77 -17.55 -5.61 5.80
C SER A 77 -17.80 -7.05 5.33
N PHE A 78 -19.06 -7.45 5.19
CA PHE A 78 -19.43 -8.79 4.67
C PHE A 78 -19.03 -8.96 3.19
N ILE A 79 -19.17 -7.91 2.37
CA ILE A 79 -18.73 -7.95 0.98
C ILE A 79 -17.20 -8.16 0.92
N ILE A 80 -16.41 -7.42 1.69
CA ILE A 80 -14.95 -7.58 1.71
C ILE A 80 -14.57 -8.99 2.19
N ILE A 81 -15.11 -9.43 3.33
CA ILE A 81 -14.81 -10.76 3.85
C ILE A 81 -15.19 -11.83 2.82
N GLY A 82 -16.40 -11.77 2.27
CA GLY A 82 -16.89 -12.76 1.30
C GLY A 82 -16.05 -12.80 0.03
N THR A 83 -15.81 -11.65 -0.60
CA THR A 83 -15.09 -11.59 -1.88
C THR A 83 -13.60 -11.98 -1.75
N PHE A 84 -12.93 -11.58 -0.67
CA PHE A 84 -11.52 -11.93 -0.46
C PHE A 84 -11.35 -13.39 0.01
N THR A 85 -12.36 -13.97 0.67
CA THR A 85 -12.32 -15.37 1.09
C THR A 85 -12.50 -16.33 -0.07
N ILE A 86 -13.27 -15.97 -1.10
CA ILE A 86 -13.54 -16.84 -2.25
C ILE A 86 -12.24 -17.31 -2.93
N PRO A 87 -11.33 -16.44 -3.42
CA PRO A 87 -10.06 -16.89 -3.98
C PRO A 87 -9.18 -17.64 -2.98
N ALA A 88 -9.16 -17.19 -1.71
CA ALA A 88 -8.38 -17.85 -0.67
C ALA A 88 -8.80 -19.30 -0.40
N VAL A 89 -10.04 -19.68 -0.74
CA VAL A 89 -10.57 -21.05 -0.61
C VAL A 89 -10.34 -21.86 -1.89
N PHE A 90 -10.49 -21.23 -3.06
CA PHE A 90 -10.43 -21.94 -4.35
C PHE A 90 -9.04 -22.02 -4.96
N THR A 91 -8.06 -21.23 -4.43
CA THR A 91 -6.68 -21.29 -4.86
C THR A 91 -5.78 -21.68 -3.68
N THR A 92 -4.67 -22.35 -3.95
CA THR A 92 -3.71 -22.71 -2.91
C THR A 92 -2.75 -21.56 -2.57
N SER A 93 -2.59 -20.64 -3.50
CA SER A 93 -1.55 -19.60 -3.46
C SER A 93 -1.95 -18.33 -2.73
N TYR A 94 -3.25 -18.06 -2.53
CA TYR A 94 -3.74 -16.74 -2.10
C TYR A 94 -4.46 -16.73 -0.74
N SER A 95 -4.12 -17.68 0.14
CA SER A 95 -4.70 -17.78 1.49
C SER A 95 -4.50 -16.52 2.35
N TYR A 96 -3.47 -15.72 2.07
CA TYR A 96 -3.21 -14.45 2.78
C TYR A 96 -4.29 -13.39 2.58
N LEU A 97 -5.09 -13.47 1.50
CA LEU A 97 -6.23 -12.57 1.28
C LEU A 97 -7.26 -12.64 2.41
N PHE A 98 -7.43 -13.82 3.02
CA PHE A 98 -8.25 -13.97 4.21
C PHE A 98 -7.76 -13.07 5.36
N GLY A 99 -6.45 -13.11 5.64
CA GLY A 99 -5.85 -12.25 6.66
C GLY A 99 -6.05 -10.76 6.36
N ILE A 100 -5.88 -10.34 5.10
CA ILE A 100 -6.08 -8.95 4.65
C ILE A 100 -7.53 -8.51 4.85
N ALA A 101 -8.52 -9.33 4.47
CA ALA A 101 -9.94 -8.99 4.64
C ALA A 101 -10.28 -8.67 6.10
N PHE A 102 -9.85 -9.52 7.03
CA PHE A 102 -10.10 -9.33 8.44
C PHE A 102 -9.26 -8.20 9.05
N LEU A 103 -8.05 -7.95 8.52
CA LEU A 103 -7.25 -6.80 8.92
C LEU A 103 -7.96 -5.48 8.57
N ILE A 104 -8.54 -5.39 7.36
CA ILE A 104 -9.31 -4.24 6.90
C ILE A 104 -10.54 -4.02 7.78
N VAL A 105 -11.34 -5.05 8.02
CA VAL A 105 -12.57 -4.96 8.84
C VAL A 105 -12.24 -4.65 10.29
N GLY A 106 -11.17 -5.24 10.82
CA GLY A 106 -10.67 -5.00 12.17
C GLY A 106 -10.22 -3.56 12.44
N ALA A 107 -9.88 -2.78 11.38
CA ALA A 107 -9.50 -1.38 11.50
C ALA A 107 -10.66 -0.44 11.90
N LYS A 108 -11.89 -0.96 11.97
CA LYS A 108 -13.07 -0.16 12.35
C LYS A 108 -12.84 0.71 13.58
N ASP A 109 -12.99 2.03 13.39
CA ASP A 109 -12.85 3.06 14.41
C ASP A 109 -11.45 3.16 15.09
N VAL A 110 -10.41 2.49 14.55
CA VAL A 110 -9.02 2.71 14.96
C VAL A 110 -8.51 4.00 14.31
N ASP A 111 -7.81 4.83 15.05
CA ASP A 111 -7.28 6.08 14.52
C ASP A 111 -6.25 5.80 13.41
N PHE A 112 -6.43 6.43 12.25
CA PHE A 112 -5.58 6.19 11.09
C PHE A 112 -4.14 6.68 11.32
N ASP A 113 -3.96 7.75 12.10
CA ASP A 113 -2.62 8.23 12.45
C ASP A 113 -1.88 7.23 13.34
N ASP A 114 -2.59 6.50 14.23
CA ASP A 114 -2.01 5.41 15.03
C ASP A 114 -1.64 4.20 14.15
N ILE A 115 -2.47 3.87 13.16
CA ILE A 115 -2.17 2.84 12.14
C ILE A 115 -0.88 3.20 11.40
N LEU A 116 -0.78 4.42 10.88
CA LEU A 116 0.42 4.88 10.17
C LEU A 116 1.65 4.84 11.06
N LYS A 117 1.52 5.27 12.33
CA LYS A 117 2.62 5.25 13.30
C LYS A 117 3.13 3.83 13.55
N VAL A 118 2.24 2.87 13.79
CA VAL A 118 2.63 1.45 14.02
C VAL A 118 3.30 0.90 12.77
N TYR A 119 2.71 1.10 11.59
CA TYR A 119 3.28 0.68 10.31
C TYR A 119 4.71 1.22 10.13
N MET A 120 4.90 2.54 10.30
CA MET A 120 6.20 3.17 10.12
C MET A 120 7.25 2.64 11.10
N ILE A 121 6.91 2.49 12.38
CA ILE A 121 7.85 2.01 13.40
C ILE A 121 8.30 0.58 13.08
N VAL A 122 7.35 -0.32 12.78
CA VAL A 122 7.65 -1.73 12.53
C VAL A 122 8.44 -1.88 11.23
N THR A 123 7.98 -1.28 10.14
CA THR A 123 8.64 -1.38 8.84
C THR A 123 10.04 -0.76 8.88
N ALA A 124 10.21 0.43 9.47
CA ALA A 124 11.52 1.07 9.58
C ALA A 124 12.48 0.23 10.44
N ALA A 125 12.01 -0.35 11.55
CA ALA A 125 12.85 -1.20 12.40
C ALA A 125 13.35 -2.43 11.64
N VAL A 126 12.47 -3.15 10.93
CA VAL A 126 12.85 -4.32 10.13
C VAL A 126 13.84 -3.94 9.03
N LEU A 127 13.55 -2.86 8.27
CA LEU A 127 14.44 -2.42 7.19
C LEU A 127 15.81 -1.98 7.69
N ILE A 128 15.88 -1.24 8.81
CA ILE A 128 17.16 -0.87 9.41
C ILE A 128 17.94 -2.13 9.82
N CYS A 129 17.28 -3.10 10.47
CA CYS A 129 17.89 -4.38 10.80
C CYS A 129 18.38 -5.13 9.55
N ALA A 130 17.59 -5.18 8.47
CA ALA A 130 17.95 -5.84 7.22
C ALA A 130 19.16 -5.17 6.55
N VAL A 131 19.15 -3.83 6.46
CA VAL A 131 20.27 -3.06 5.91
C VAL A 131 21.55 -3.30 6.73
N VAL A 132 21.48 -3.15 8.06
CA VAL A 132 22.64 -3.37 8.93
C VAL A 132 23.15 -4.80 8.84
N ALA A 133 22.27 -5.79 8.89
CA ALA A 133 22.63 -7.21 8.79
C ALA A 133 23.26 -7.54 7.42
N SER A 134 22.75 -6.98 6.33
CA SER A 134 23.30 -7.20 5.00
C SER A 134 24.67 -6.54 4.82
N GLN A 135 24.89 -5.35 5.37
CA GLN A 135 26.20 -4.69 5.35
C GLN A 135 27.22 -5.38 6.27
N ALA A 136 26.76 -5.99 7.37
CA ALA A 136 27.59 -6.77 8.25
C ALA A 136 27.90 -8.20 7.74
N GLY A 137 27.33 -8.60 6.59
CA GLY A 137 27.49 -9.94 6.03
C GLY A 137 26.74 -11.04 6.80
N LEU A 138 25.76 -10.67 7.65
CA LEU A 138 24.92 -11.62 8.40
C LEU A 138 23.79 -12.19 7.55
N ILE A 139 23.31 -11.42 6.58
CA ILE A 139 22.38 -11.85 5.54
C ILE A 139 22.92 -11.42 4.18
N VAL A 140 22.44 -12.07 3.11
CA VAL A 140 22.91 -11.79 1.75
C VAL A 140 22.41 -10.42 1.30
N ASN A 141 23.32 -9.60 0.73
CA ASN A 141 22.94 -8.40 -0.04
C ASN A 141 22.91 -8.80 -1.52
N LEU A 142 21.74 -9.12 -2.03
CA LEU A 142 21.56 -9.49 -3.44
C LEU A 142 21.90 -8.31 -4.35
N GLN A 143 22.69 -8.57 -5.39
CA GLN A 143 23.10 -7.60 -6.40
C GLN A 143 22.62 -8.08 -7.77
N TYR A 144 21.93 -7.19 -8.49
CA TYR A 144 21.37 -7.45 -9.80
C TYR A 144 22.07 -6.56 -10.82
N GLU A 145 22.60 -7.15 -11.88
CA GLU A 145 23.17 -6.40 -12.98
C GLU A 145 22.08 -6.00 -13.97
N ASP A 146 21.93 -4.69 -14.19
CA ASP A 146 20.99 -4.13 -15.17
C ASP A 146 21.81 -3.41 -16.26
N PRO A 147 21.66 -3.76 -17.55
CA PRO A 147 22.43 -3.15 -18.62
C PRO A 147 22.33 -1.62 -18.71
N ASN A 148 21.20 -1.07 -18.26
CA ASN A 148 20.92 0.37 -18.34
C ASN A 148 21.18 1.11 -17.02
N LYS A 149 21.16 0.41 -15.88
CA LYS A 149 21.19 1.00 -14.53
C LYS A 149 22.42 0.58 -13.73
N GLY A 150 23.26 -0.32 -14.27
CA GLY A 150 24.43 -0.87 -13.56
C GLY A 150 24.04 -1.84 -12.44
N ILE A 151 24.90 -1.97 -11.42
CA ILE A 151 24.69 -2.86 -10.29
C ILE A 151 23.67 -2.25 -9.33
N ARG A 152 22.58 -2.98 -9.09
CA ARG A 152 21.48 -2.62 -8.20
C ARG A 152 21.53 -3.47 -6.94
N ASN A 153 21.61 -2.84 -5.78
CA ASN A 153 21.69 -3.53 -4.49
C ASN A 153 20.32 -3.62 -3.82
N SER A 154 19.98 -4.79 -3.30
CA SER A 154 18.71 -5.03 -2.59
C SER A 154 18.75 -4.59 -1.12
N MET A 155 19.92 -4.28 -0.57
CA MET A 155 20.09 -3.80 0.81
C MET A 155 19.46 -4.72 1.88
N GLY A 156 19.51 -6.04 1.64
CA GLY A 156 18.93 -7.04 2.53
C GLY A 156 17.45 -7.33 2.31
N THR A 157 16.80 -6.73 1.30
CA THR A 157 15.50 -7.16 0.79
C THR A 157 15.65 -8.19 -0.33
N ILE A 158 14.55 -8.81 -0.77
CA ILE A 158 14.57 -9.87 -1.80
C ILE A 158 14.81 -9.34 -3.20
N TYR A 159 14.51 -8.03 -3.45
CA TYR A 159 14.71 -7.40 -4.74
C TYR A 159 14.96 -5.87 -4.57
N PRO A 160 15.74 -5.20 -5.46
CA PRO A 160 16.07 -3.78 -5.31
C PRO A 160 14.87 -2.83 -5.35
N THR A 161 13.81 -3.14 -6.14
CA THR A 161 12.60 -2.30 -6.17
C THR A 161 11.78 -2.41 -4.91
N ASP A 162 11.82 -3.57 -4.21
CA ASP A 162 11.14 -3.76 -2.93
C ASP A 162 11.69 -2.84 -1.86
N PHE A 163 13.03 -2.69 -1.80
CA PHE A 163 13.65 -1.73 -0.90
C PHE A 163 13.17 -0.31 -1.19
N GLY A 164 13.15 0.08 -2.48
CA GLY A 164 12.63 1.38 -2.89
C GLY A 164 11.15 1.58 -2.57
N ALA A 165 10.33 0.55 -2.75
CA ALA A 165 8.90 0.59 -2.45
C ALA A 165 8.65 0.78 -0.94
N HIS A 166 9.37 0.07 -0.07
CA HIS A 166 9.29 0.29 1.37
C HIS A 166 9.62 1.74 1.76
N ILE A 167 10.70 2.31 1.20
CA ILE A 167 11.08 3.71 1.47
C ILE A 167 10.01 4.67 0.97
N PHE A 168 9.42 4.44 -0.21
CA PHE A 168 8.31 5.23 -0.73
C PHE A 168 7.10 5.21 0.21
N TYR A 169 6.63 4.03 0.61
CA TYR A 169 5.47 3.92 1.50
C TYR A 169 5.73 4.49 2.90
N LEU A 170 6.95 4.38 3.43
CA LEU A 170 7.35 5.04 4.67
C LEU A 170 7.31 6.56 4.53
N ALA A 171 7.82 7.11 3.42
CA ALA A 171 7.79 8.54 3.15
C ALA A 171 6.35 9.06 3.04
N VAL A 172 5.49 8.37 2.28
CA VAL A 172 4.07 8.72 2.14
C VAL A 172 3.33 8.64 3.48
N ALA A 173 3.56 7.58 4.26
CA ALA A 173 2.98 7.44 5.59
C ALA A 173 3.42 8.55 6.53
N TRP A 174 4.72 8.92 6.52
CA TRP A 174 5.25 10.02 7.31
C TRP A 174 4.62 11.35 6.93
N VAL A 175 4.56 11.67 5.64
CA VAL A 175 3.94 12.90 5.13
C VAL A 175 2.47 12.98 5.56
N CYS A 176 1.70 11.90 5.46
CA CYS A 176 0.30 11.86 5.89
C CYS A 176 0.14 12.02 7.41
N TYR A 177 1.02 11.39 8.19
CA TYR A 177 1.05 11.50 9.64
C TYR A 177 1.38 12.93 10.10
N ARG A 178 2.41 13.55 9.51
CA ARG A 178 2.83 14.94 9.80
C ARG A 178 1.83 15.98 9.29
N ASN A 179 1.19 15.71 8.16
CA ASN A 179 0.23 16.60 7.53
C ASN A 179 0.79 18.04 7.42
N LYS A 180 0.06 19.05 7.87
CA LYS A 180 0.48 20.47 7.85
C LYS A 180 1.69 20.80 8.77
N ALA A 181 2.05 19.90 9.70
CA ALA A 181 3.22 20.05 10.55
C ALA A 181 4.54 19.58 9.89
N LEU A 182 4.50 19.07 8.66
CA LEU A 182 5.69 18.67 7.92
C LEU A 182 6.65 19.86 7.77
N THR A 183 7.91 19.69 8.17
CA THR A 183 8.94 20.76 8.14
C THR A 183 9.77 20.72 6.86
N TRP A 184 10.48 21.82 6.54
CA TRP A 184 11.43 21.84 5.44
C TRP A 184 12.60 20.88 5.63
N LEU A 185 13.03 20.68 6.89
CA LEU A 185 14.07 19.71 7.22
C LEU A 185 13.63 18.29 6.92
N GLU A 186 12.38 17.92 7.27
CA GLU A 186 11.82 16.60 6.97
C GLU A 186 11.71 16.36 5.45
N ILE A 187 11.27 17.36 4.69
CA ILE A 187 11.28 17.32 3.21
C ILE A 187 12.70 17.08 2.68
N GLY A 188 13.69 17.80 3.22
CA GLY A 188 15.10 17.63 2.84
C GLY A 188 15.63 16.22 3.17
N ILE A 189 15.31 15.68 4.35
CA ILE A 189 15.71 14.34 4.75
C ILE A 189 15.07 13.28 3.84
N ILE A 190 13.76 13.36 3.58
CA ILE A 190 13.07 12.41 2.69
C ILE A 190 13.68 12.47 1.29
N SER A 191 13.94 13.67 0.77
CA SER A 191 14.59 13.86 -0.54
C SER A 191 15.99 13.23 -0.58
N ALA A 192 16.81 13.47 0.45
CA ALA A 192 18.16 12.93 0.53
C ALA A 192 18.15 11.38 0.61
N VAL A 193 17.28 10.80 1.44
CA VAL A 193 17.11 9.34 1.54
C VAL A 193 16.67 8.78 0.19
N THR A 194 15.69 9.41 -0.47
CA THR A 194 15.20 8.96 -1.78
C THR A 194 16.32 8.96 -2.83
N ILE A 195 17.16 10.01 -2.86
CA ILE A 195 18.29 10.09 -3.77
C ILE A 195 19.32 8.99 -3.47
N VAL A 196 19.67 8.78 -2.21
CA VAL A 196 20.62 7.72 -1.81
C VAL A 196 20.09 6.34 -2.22
N VAL A 197 18.83 6.05 -1.95
CA VAL A 197 18.20 4.78 -2.35
C VAL A 197 18.13 4.64 -3.88
N TYR A 198 17.88 5.74 -4.61
CA TYR A 198 17.90 5.73 -6.05
C TYR A 198 19.29 5.39 -6.61
N VAL A 199 20.35 5.95 -6.05
CA VAL A 199 21.73 5.67 -6.47
C VAL A 199 22.11 4.20 -6.18
N ILE A 200 21.67 3.63 -5.07
CA ILE A 200 22.05 2.27 -4.63
C ILE A 200 21.24 1.19 -5.34
N SER A 201 19.93 1.38 -5.47
CA SER A 201 18.97 0.32 -5.88
C SER A 201 18.23 0.63 -7.17
N ALA A 202 18.31 1.87 -7.68
CA ALA A 202 17.64 2.37 -8.88
C ALA A 202 16.12 2.08 -8.95
N PRO A 203 15.32 2.31 -7.90
CA PRO A 203 13.88 2.12 -7.91
C PRO A 203 13.18 3.34 -8.52
N VAL A 204 13.18 3.44 -9.84
CA VAL A 204 12.75 4.63 -10.60
C VAL A 204 11.33 5.07 -10.23
N THR A 205 10.37 4.14 -10.22
CA THR A 205 8.96 4.42 -9.92
C THR A 205 8.78 4.96 -8.50
N SER A 206 9.38 4.31 -7.51
CA SER A 206 9.29 4.69 -6.10
C SER A 206 9.90 6.08 -5.86
N ALA A 207 11.06 6.36 -6.47
CA ALA A 207 11.73 7.67 -6.37
C ALA A 207 10.88 8.77 -7.03
N ALA A 208 10.39 8.55 -8.26
CA ALA A 208 9.55 9.50 -8.97
C ALA A 208 8.27 9.82 -8.18
N CYS A 209 7.57 8.80 -7.69
CA CYS A 209 6.36 8.97 -6.88
C CYS A 209 6.65 9.71 -5.56
N THR A 210 7.78 9.45 -4.91
CA THR A 210 8.18 10.20 -3.71
C THR A 210 8.38 11.68 -4.04
N PHE A 211 9.09 12.01 -5.11
CA PHE A 211 9.28 13.40 -5.51
C PHE A 211 7.99 14.10 -5.93
N ILE A 212 7.06 13.40 -6.61
CA ILE A 212 5.74 13.95 -6.91
C ILE A 212 4.99 14.29 -5.60
N MET A 213 5.02 13.40 -4.61
CA MET A 213 4.40 13.66 -3.30
C MET A 213 5.04 14.87 -2.60
N LEU A 214 6.36 14.96 -2.58
CA LEU A 214 7.07 16.09 -1.98
C LEU A 214 6.81 17.41 -2.72
N PHE A 215 6.74 17.37 -4.05
CA PHE A 215 6.37 18.53 -4.85
C PHE A 215 5.01 19.09 -4.47
N MET A 216 4.01 18.22 -4.32
CA MET A 216 2.66 18.63 -3.87
C MET A 216 2.71 19.26 -2.46
N CYS A 217 3.53 18.73 -1.55
CA CYS A 217 3.71 19.29 -0.21
C CYS A 217 4.42 20.66 -0.24
N ILE A 218 5.44 20.81 -1.08
CA ILE A 218 6.17 22.08 -1.27
C ILE A 218 5.23 23.14 -1.84
N TRP A 219 4.43 22.75 -2.84
CA TRP A 219 3.44 23.63 -3.46
C TRP A 219 2.45 24.18 -2.44
N ASP A 220 1.83 23.32 -1.64
CA ASP A 220 0.92 23.72 -0.56
C ASP A 220 1.58 24.68 0.45
N LYS A 221 2.83 24.37 0.86
CA LYS A 221 3.60 25.24 1.78
C LYS A 221 3.95 26.61 1.22
N LEU A 222 4.31 26.69 -0.05
CA LEU A 222 4.64 27.96 -0.71
C LEU A 222 3.40 28.81 -0.91
N ALA A 223 2.29 28.18 -1.25
CA ALA A 223 1.00 28.88 -1.39
C ALA A 223 0.53 29.53 -0.08
N ASP A 224 0.67 28.85 1.05
CA ASP A 224 0.36 29.40 2.37
C ASP A 224 1.22 30.68 2.67
N LYS A 225 2.47 30.75 2.17
CA LYS A 225 3.38 31.90 2.37
C LYS A 225 3.09 33.10 1.45
N THR A 226 2.70 32.85 0.21
CA THR A 226 2.56 33.91 -0.83
C THR A 226 1.23 34.64 -0.77
N GLY A 227 0.35 34.31 0.17
CA GLY A 227 -0.95 34.98 0.31
C GLY A 227 -1.92 34.73 -0.85
N SER A 228 -1.63 33.73 -1.72
CA SER A 228 -2.51 33.30 -2.82
C SER A 228 -3.32 32.03 -2.46
N PRO A 229 -3.87 31.92 -1.24
CA PRO A 229 -4.47 30.67 -0.77
C PRO A 229 -5.73 30.28 -1.56
N MET A 230 -6.40 31.25 -2.24
CA MET A 230 -7.70 31.00 -2.86
C MET A 230 -7.57 30.27 -4.23
N ILE A 231 -6.56 30.53 -5.02
CA ILE A 231 -6.37 29.85 -6.33
C ILE A 231 -5.82 28.44 -6.11
N VAL A 232 -4.83 28.32 -5.22
CA VAL A 232 -4.22 27.02 -4.89
C VAL A 232 -5.20 26.11 -4.17
N SER A 233 -5.98 26.63 -3.22
CA SER A 233 -7.01 25.84 -2.53
C SER A 233 -8.11 25.35 -3.47
N LYS A 234 -8.46 26.11 -4.51
CA LYS A 234 -9.41 25.67 -5.54
C LYS A 234 -8.82 24.57 -6.43
N ALA A 235 -7.57 24.73 -6.88
CA ALA A 235 -6.90 23.70 -7.68
C ALA A 235 -6.70 22.41 -6.88
N GLU A 236 -6.26 22.51 -5.62
CA GLU A 236 -6.12 21.39 -4.71
C GLU A 236 -7.47 20.68 -4.47
N ASP A 237 -8.56 21.44 -4.27
CA ASP A 237 -9.90 20.88 -4.10
C ASP A 237 -10.36 20.12 -5.35
N ILE A 238 -10.14 20.66 -6.57
CA ILE A 238 -10.45 19.98 -7.83
C ILE A 238 -9.64 18.70 -7.97
N VAL A 239 -8.32 18.78 -7.74
CA VAL A 239 -7.43 17.60 -7.81
C VAL A 239 -7.89 16.54 -6.81
N CYS A 240 -8.23 16.91 -5.58
CA CYS A 240 -8.71 15.97 -4.57
C CYS A 240 -10.12 15.43 -4.89
N ARG A 241 -11.02 16.21 -5.48
CA ARG A 241 -12.33 15.72 -5.92
C ARG A 241 -12.24 14.63 -6.98
N ILE A 242 -11.31 14.74 -7.90
CA ILE A 242 -11.04 13.71 -8.92
C ILE A 242 -10.17 12.60 -8.32
N GLY A 243 -9.15 12.98 -7.55
CA GLY A 243 -8.14 12.09 -6.99
C GLY A 243 -8.68 11.03 -6.02
N GLN A 244 -9.85 11.26 -5.39
CA GLN A 244 -10.49 10.21 -4.59
C GLN A 244 -10.85 8.97 -5.41
N PHE A 245 -10.92 9.07 -6.73
CA PHE A 245 -11.17 7.97 -7.66
C PHE A 245 -9.89 7.48 -8.37
N ALA A 246 -8.71 7.92 -7.94
CA ALA A 246 -7.44 7.67 -8.61
C ALA A 246 -7.20 6.17 -8.88
N VAL A 247 -7.44 5.30 -7.90
CA VAL A 247 -7.27 3.84 -8.08
C VAL A 247 -8.14 3.32 -9.23
N GLY A 248 -9.39 3.75 -9.33
CA GLY A 248 -10.29 3.38 -10.43
C GLY A 248 -9.85 3.96 -11.78
N ILE A 249 -9.39 5.22 -11.80
CA ILE A 249 -8.92 5.90 -13.01
C ILE A 249 -7.67 5.19 -13.55
N PHE A 250 -6.68 4.93 -12.69
CA PHE A 250 -5.45 4.23 -13.09
C PHE A 250 -5.71 2.77 -13.44
N ALA A 251 -6.61 2.07 -12.74
CA ALA A 251 -7.01 0.71 -13.09
C ALA A 251 -7.65 0.66 -14.48
N ALA A 252 -8.62 1.53 -14.76
CA ALA A 252 -9.24 1.61 -16.07
C ALA A 252 -8.22 1.99 -17.16
N GLY A 253 -7.31 2.92 -16.87
CA GLY A 253 -6.24 3.32 -17.77
C GLY A 253 -5.29 2.17 -18.10
N TYR A 254 -4.85 1.39 -17.10
CA TYR A 254 -3.97 0.24 -17.31
C TYR A 254 -4.67 -0.86 -18.11
N LEU A 255 -5.89 -1.24 -17.74
CA LEU A 255 -6.67 -2.25 -18.45
C LEU A 255 -6.91 -1.85 -19.91
N LEU A 256 -7.23 -0.57 -20.18
CA LEU A 256 -7.37 -0.05 -21.53
C LEU A 256 -6.05 -0.09 -22.30
N MET A 257 -4.95 0.34 -21.68
CA MET A 257 -3.63 0.33 -22.27
C MET A 257 -3.19 -1.10 -22.64
N GLN A 258 -3.43 -2.06 -21.75
CA GLN A 258 -3.15 -3.48 -22.01
C GLN A 258 -4.04 -4.06 -23.12
N HIS A 259 -5.30 -3.64 -23.19
CA HIS A 259 -6.22 -4.05 -24.28
C HIS A 259 -5.78 -3.54 -25.65
N LEU A 260 -5.20 -2.34 -25.70
CA LEU A 260 -4.70 -1.72 -26.94
C LEU A 260 -3.27 -2.09 -27.27
N TYR A 261 -2.57 -2.79 -26.37
CA TYR A 261 -1.17 -3.16 -26.56
C TYR A 261 -1.01 -4.17 -27.69
N ASP A 262 -0.11 -3.86 -28.64
CA ASP A 262 0.29 -4.73 -29.72
C ASP A 262 1.83 -4.84 -29.72
N PRO A 263 2.39 -6.02 -29.36
CA PRO A 263 3.83 -6.21 -29.31
C PRO A 263 4.53 -6.09 -30.68
N LEU A 264 3.79 -6.19 -31.79
CA LEU A 264 4.31 -6.04 -33.15
C LEU A 264 4.37 -4.57 -33.60
N ASN A 265 3.71 -3.67 -32.88
CA ASN A 265 3.73 -2.25 -33.17
C ASN A 265 4.96 -1.59 -32.55
N ILE A 266 5.80 -0.93 -33.40
CA ILE A 266 7.07 -0.34 -32.97
C ILE A 266 6.88 0.74 -31.87
N TYR A 267 5.81 1.55 -31.93
CA TYR A 267 5.56 2.57 -30.91
C TYR A 267 5.20 1.98 -29.56
N TRP A 268 4.43 0.88 -29.56
CA TRP A 268 4.14 0.15 -28.32
C TRP A 268 5.38 -0.53 -27.76
N SER A 269 6.21 -1.15 -28.61
CA SER A 269 7.45 -1.80 -28.20
C SER A 269 8.45 -0.82 -27.61
N GLU A 270 8.65 0.37 -28.23
CA GLU A 270 9.51 1.42 -27.70
C GLU A 270 9.01 2.00 -26.39
N PHE A 271 7.70 2.18 -26.26
CA PHE A 271 7.09 2.65 -25.01
C PHE A 271 7.27 1.62 -23.91
N ASP A 272 6.95 0.36 -24.17
CA ASP A 272 7.04 -0.74 -23.22
C ASP A 272 8.47 -1.00 -22.75
N TYR A 273 9.45 -0.86 -23.63
CA TYR A 273 10.86 -0.91 -23.27
C TYR A 273 11.22 0.14 -22.19
N LYS A 274 10.67 1.36 -22.27
CA LYS A 274 10.90 2.42 -21.28
C LYS A 274 10.27 2.12 -19.92
N ILE A 275 9.21 1.32 -19.89
CA ILE A 275 8.54 0.87 -18.66
C ILE A 275 8.94 -0.56 -18.26
N SER A 276 10.09 -1.03 -18.73
CA SER A 276 10.69 -2.32 -18.36
C SER A 276 9.86 -3.55 -18.79
N LEU A 277 9.24 -3.49 -19.98
CA LEU A 277 8.49 -4.57 -20.64
C LEU A 277 7.26 -5.08 -19.84
N ARG A 278 6.66 -4.23 -19.03
CA ARG A 278 5.52 -4.62 -18.16
C ARG A 278 4.28 -5.02 -18.95
N LEU A 279 4.00 -4.35 -20.07
CA LEU A 279 2.88 -4.70 -20.94
C LEU A 279 3.12 -6.03 -21.65
N TYR A 280 4.34 -6.27 -22.08
CA TYR A 280 4.74 -7.51 -22.76
C TYR A 280 4.63 -8.73 -21.85
N TYR A 281 5.11 -8.65 -20.61
CA TYR A 281 4.97 -9.77 -19.67
C TYR A 281 3.51 -10.02 -19.30
N THR A 282 2.72 -8.97 -19.10
CA THR A 282 1.28 -9.10 -18.91
C THR A 282 0.59 -9.69 -20.13
N TYR A 283 0.97 -9.30 -21.35
CA TYR A 283 0.47 -9.88 -22.60
C TYR A 283 0.75 -11.38 -22.69
N GLN A 284 1.98 -11.83 -22.38
CA GLN A 284 2.33 -13.25 -22.35
C GLN A 284 1.48 -14.06 -21.35
N ILE A 285 1.15 -13.47 -20.20
CA ILE A 285 0.27 -14.10 -19.22
C ILE A 285 -1.16 -14.17 -19.74
N LEU A 286 -1.65 -13.12 -20.41
CA LEU A 286 -2.99 -13.08 -21.01
C LEU A 286 -3.18 -14.06 -22.17
N GLU A 287 -2.10 -14.46 -22.86
CA GLU A 287 -2.15 -15.55 -23.85
C GLU A 287 -2.44 -16.93 -23.22
N LYS A 288 -2.07 -17.10 -21.93
CA LYS A 288 -2.26 -18.37 -21.20
C LYS A 288 -3.48 -18.35 -20.29
N TYR A 289 -3.81 -17.20 -19.74
CA TYR A 289 -4.83 -17.03 -18.69
C TYR A 289 -5.83 -15.94 -19.08
N SER A 290 -7.11 -16.21 -18.95
CA SER A 290 -8.16 -15.19 -19.09
C SER A 290 -8.54 -14.59 -17.73
N ILE A 291 -9.03 -13.34 -17.73
CA ILE A 291 -9.58 -12.71 -16.52
C ILE A 291 -10.84 -13.47 -16.09
N ARG A 292 -10.88 -13.90 -14.82
CA ARG A 292 -12.01 -14.61 -14.22
C ARG A 292 -12.71 -13.76 -13.17
N LEU A 293 -13.94 -14.15 -12.80
CA LEU A 293 -14.70 -13.43 -11.79
C LEU A 293 -14.02 -13.48 -10.40
N PHE A 294 -13.52 -14.65 -10.00
CA PHE A 294 -12.98 -14.93 -8.67
C PHE A 294 -11.53 -15.42 -8.68
N GLY A 295 -10.80 -15.10 -9.72
CA GLY A 295 -9.38 -15.41 -9.82
C GLY A 295 -9.03 -16.83 -10.22
N GLN A 296 -7.75 -17.12 -10.21
CA GLN A 296 -7.14 -18.40 -10.57
C GLN A 296 -5.68 -18.42 -10.15
N ASP A 297 -5.11 -19.62 -9.94
CA ASP A 297 -3.67 -19.75 -9.77
C ASP A 297 -2.96 -19.41 -11.08
N ILE A 298 -1.96 -18.53 -11.00
CA ILE A 298 -1.12 -18.11 -12.13
C ILE A 298 0.32 -18.48 -11.78
N GLU A 299 0.97 -19.15 -12.71
CA GLU A 299 2.39 -19.44 -12.60
C GLU A 299 3.19 -18.17 -12.90
N GLU A 300 3.82 -17.60 -11.88
CA GLU A 300 4.68 -16.43 -11.99
C GLU A 300 6.13 -16.82 -11.68
N LYS A 301 7.07 -16.19 -12.38
CA LYS A 301 8.52 -16.37 -12.20
C LYS A 301 9.16 -14.98 -12.15
N GLY A 302 9.35 -14.46 -10.96
CA GLY A 302 10.06 -13.21 -10.72
C GLY A 302 11.51 -13.47 -10.33
N PHE A 303 12.36 -12.47 -10.41
CA PHE A 303 13.77 -12.58 -10.02
C PHE A 303 14.04 -12.35 -8.52
N GLY A 304 13.01 -12.22 -7.71
CA GLY A 304 13.18 -12.13 -6.27
C GLY A 304 13.96 -13.33 -5.72
N ARG A 305 15.05 -13.07 -4.96
CA ARG A 305 16.00 -14.08 -4.45
C ARG A 305 16.82 -14.82 -5.53
N ASP A 306 16.73 -14.44 -6.80
CA ASP A 306 17.49 -15.02 -7.91
C ASP A 306 18.31 -13.95 -8.65
N PRO A 307 19.46 -13.53 -8.11
CA PRO A 307 20.30 -12.49 -8.72
C PRO A 307 20.94 -12.90 -10.04
N ASP A 308 21.11 -14.20 -10.28
CA ASP A 308 21.71 -14.73 -11.49
C ASP A 308 20.70 -14.84 -12.65
N MET A 309 19.41 -14.51 -12.39
CA MET A 309 18.34 -14.51 -13.37
C MET A 309 18.31 -15.82 -14.19
N THR A 310 18.32 -16.96 -13.48
CA THR A 310 18.52 -18.30 -14.05
C THR A 310 17.34 -18.83 -14.85
N HIS A 311 16.20 -18.13 -14.83
CA HIS A 311 14.97 -18.51 -15.51
C HIS A 311 14.37 -17.34 -16.30
N ASP A 312 13.45 -17.63 -17.22
CA ASP A 312 12.71 -16.60 -17.95
C ASP A 312 11.79 -15.82 -16.99
N TYR A 313 11.81 -14.50 -17.12
CA TYR A 313 10.94 -13.63 -16.33
C TYR A 313 9.51 -13.71 -16.85
N LEU A 314 8.57 -13.97 -15.94
CA LEU A 314 7.14 -13.92 -16.21
C LEU A 314 6.39 -13.52 -14.94
N PHE A 315 6.21 -12.23 -14.72
CA PHE A 315 5.63 -11.71 -13.48
C PHE A 315 4.70 -10.52 -13.74
N LEU A 316 3.64 -10.39 -12.94
CA LEU A 316 2.71 -9.27 -12.98
C LEU A 316 3.18 -8.17 -12.03
N ASP A 317 3.92 -7.23 -12.56
CA ASP A 317 4.48 -6.12 -11.78
C ASP A 317 3.44 -5.05 -11.43
N ASP A 318 2.40 -4.86 -12.22
CA ASP A 318 1.35 -3.89 -11.92
C ASP A 318 0.27 -4.46 -10.99
N SER A 319 -0.29 -3.61 -10.12
CA SER A 319 -1.31 -4.05 -9.17
C SER A 319 -2.66 -4.36 -9.81
N TYR A 320 -3.03 -3.68 -10.89
CA TYR A 320 -4.40 -3.71 -11.41
C TYR A 320 -4.68 -4.99 -12.16
N MET A 321 -3.77 -5.37 -13.07
CA MET A 321 -3.90 -6.62 -13.79
C MET A 321 -3.55 -7.82 -12.90
N ALA A 322 -2.58 -7.67 -11.98
CA ALA A 322 -2.28 -8.69 -10.99
C ALA A 322 -3.52 -9.03 -10.15
N ILE A 323 -4.24 -8.03 -9.64
CA ILE A 323 -5.48 -8.25 -8.90
C ILE A 323 -6.57 -8.87 -9.79
N ALA A 324 -6.74 -8.36 -11.02
CA ALA A 324 -7.78 -8.84 -11.94
C ALA A 324 -7.58 -10.30 -12.34
N LEU A 325 -6.33 -10.70 -12.63
CA LEU A 325 -5.99 -12.05 -13.09
C LEU A 325 -5.91 -13.06 -11.93
N LYS A 326 -5.18 -12.71 -10.85
CA LYS A 326 -4.91 -13.61 -9.72
C LYS A 326 -6.13 -13.76 -8.81
N TYR A 327 -6.77 -12.65 -8.45
CA TYR A 327 -7.86 -12.66 -7.46
C TYR A 327 -9.24 -12.45 -8.08
N GLY A 328 -9.30 -11.99 -9.32
CA GLY A 328 -10.52 -11.81 -10.09
C GLY A 328 -11.05 -10.39 -10.17
N ILE A 329 -11.82 -10.16 -11.22
CA ILE A 329 -12.37 -8.83 -11.53
C ILE A 329 -13.30 -8.31 -10.42
N VAL A 330 -13.97 -9.22 -9.68
CA VAL A 330 -14.85 -8.85 -8.56
C VAL A 330 -14.03 -8.24 -7.42
N ILE A 331 -12.87 -8.82 -7.10
CA ILE A 331 -11.98 -8.24 -6.08
C ILE A 331 -11.42 -6.90 -6.56
N LEU A 332 -11.01 -6.78 -7.82
CA LEU A 332 -10.55 -5.49 -8.34
C LEU A 332 -11.63 -4.41 -8.17
N ALA A 333 -12.88 -4.72 -8.51
CA ALA A 333 -13.99 -3.79 -8.33
C ALA A 333 -14.19 -3.41 -6.83
N VAL A 334 -14.13 -4.38 -5.92
CA VAL A 334 -14.24 -4.13 -4.47
C VAL A 334 -13.07 -3.29 -3.97
N VAL A 335 -11.85 -3.55 -4.42
CA VAL A 335 -10.66 -2.75 -4.06
C VAL A 335 -10.80 -1.31 -4.55
N ILE A 336 -11.23 -1.09 -5.79
CA ILE A 336 -11.49 0.26 -6.33
C ILE A 336 -12.51 1.01 -5.46
N ILE A 337 -13.64 0.37 -5.14
CA ILE A 337 -14.68 0.98 -4.29
C ILE A 337 -14.15 1.24 -2.88
N MET A 338 -13.38 0.32 -2.32
CA MET A 338 -12.78 0.43 -0.99
C MET A 338 -11.85 1.64 -0.90
N PHE A 339 -10.93 1.80 -1.87
CA PHE A 339 -10.05 2.96 -1.91
C PHE A 339 -10.82 4.26 -2.15
N ALA A 340 -11.75 4.29 -3.10
CA ALA A 340 -12.56 5.47 -3.37
C ALA A 340 -13.37 5.90 -2.13
N ALA A 341 -13.99 4.96 -1.41
CA ALA A 341 -14.74 5.25 -0.19
C ALA A 341 -13.82 5.75 0.94
N GLY A 342 -12.64 5.16 1.13
CA GLY A 342 -11.64 5.61 2.10
C GLY A 342 -11.14 7.02 1.78
N GLN A 343 -10.81 7.29 0.53
CA GLN A 343 -10.37 8.61 0.04
C GLN A 343 -11.49 9.65 0.15
N HIS A 344 -12.74 9.28 -0.17
CA HIS A 344 -13.89 10.17 0.02
C HIS A 344 -14.06 10.56 1.49
N ARG A 345 -13.88 9.63 2.43
CA ARG A 345 -13.91 9.93 3.86
C ARG A 345 -12.78 10.88 4.28
N ALA A 346 -11.57 10.69 3.74
CA ALA A 346 -10.45 11.60 3.98
C ALA A 346 -10.73 13.00 3.44
N TYR A 347 -11.26 13.11 2.22
CA TYR A 347 -11.69 14.37 1.62
C TYR A 347 -12.73 15.08 2.49
N ARG A 348 -13.77 14.38 2.92
CA ARG A 348 -14.84 14.91 3.80
C ARG A 348 -14.33 15.30 5.19
N SER A 349 -13.25 14.71 5.66
CA SER A 349 -12.58 15.03 6.93
C SER A 349 -11.53 16.15 6.79
N ASN A 350 -11.43 16.79 5.61
CA ASN A 350 -10.43 17.82 5.30
C ASN A 350 -8.97 17.35 5.49
N ARG A 351 -8.74 16.05 5.27
CA ARG A 351 -7.39 15.42 5.27
C ARG A 351 -6.91 15.27 3.82
N LEU A 352 -6.79 16.39 3.09
CA LEU A 352 -6.48 16.40 1.66
C LEU A 352 -5.15 15.71 1.33
N ILE A 353 -4.16 15.80 2.24
CA ILE A 353 -2.88 15.12 2.09
C ILE A 353 -3.03 13.59 1.94
N ILE A 354 -4.02 12.97 2.57
CA ILE A 354 -4.32 11.54 2.41
C ILE A 354 -4.87 11.26 1.02
N VAL A 355 -5.65 12.19 0.45
CA VAL A 355 -6.17 12.04 -0.91
C VAL A 355 -5.03 12.18 -1.93
N LEU A 356 -4.14 13.15 -1.75
CA LEU A 356 -2.94 13.31 -2.58
C LEU A 356 -2.04 12.07 -2.51
N ALA A 357 -1.85 11.50 -1.30
CA ALA A 357 -1.17 10.23 -1.11
C ALA A 357 -1.84 9.09 -1.90
N GLY A 358 -3.17 9.03 -1.89
CA GLY A 358 -3.93 8.05 -2.67
C GLY A 358 -3.70 8.14 -4.17
N ILE A 359 -3.56 9.37 -4.72
CA ILE A 359 -3.22 9.58 -6.13
C ILE A 359 -1.82 9.02 -6.44
N VAL A 360 -0.85 9.35 -5.59
CA VAL A 360 0.54 8.93 -5.81
C VAL A 360 0.70 7.42 -5.61
N ILE A 361 0.00 6.82 -4.65
CA ILE A 361 -0.06 5.36 -4.47
C ILE A 361 -0.69 4.70 -5.70
N ALA A 362 -1.79 5.23 -6.23
CA ALA A 362 -2.42 4.69 -7.43
C ALA A 362 -1.48 4.76 -8.65
N LEU A 363 -0.72 5.85 -8.79
CA LEU A 363 0.31 5.98 -9.83
C LEU A 363 1.47 4.98 -9.62
N HIS A 364 1.93 4.80 -8.37
CA HIS A 364 2.96 3.81 -8.04
C HIS A 364 2.50 2.39 -8.39
N CYS A 365 1.27 2.05 -8.07
CA CYS A 365 0.65 0.75 -8.35
C CYS A 365 0.37 0.48 -9.84
N PHE A 366 0.52 1.48 -10.70
CA PHE A 366 0.51 1.31 -12.14
C PHE A 366 1.75 0.54 -12.65
N MET A 367 2.84 0.58 -11.86
CA MET A 367 4.12 -0.06 -12.16
C MET A 367 4.55 -1.10 -11.13
N GLU A 368 3.90 -1.16 -9.96
CA GLU A 368 4.29 -2.02 -8.84
C GLU A 368 3.06 -2.73 -8.25
N HIS A 369 3.21 -3.97 -7.77
CA HIS A 369 2.08 -4.84 -7.38
C HIS A 369 1.59 -4.64 -5.93
N HIS A 370 1.97 -3.58 -5.24
CA HIS A 370 1.82 -3.41 -3.79
C HIS A 370 0.49 -2.80 -3.31
N LEU A 371 -0.57 -2.71 -4.16
CA LEU A 371 -1.81 -2.00 -3.80
C LEU A 371 -2.51 -2.57 -2.56
N ILE A 372 -2.56 -3.90 -2.43
CA ILE A 372 -3.23 -4.60 -1.32
C ILE A 372 -2.27 -5.43 -0.47
N GLU A 373 -0.99 -5.14 -0.51
CA GLU A 373 0.01 -5.85 0.27
C GLU A 373 0.28 -5.15 1.60
N ALA A 374 0.07 -5.88 2.71
CA ALA A 374 0.18 -5.32 4.05
C ALA A 374 1.62 -4.93 4.45
N ALA A 375 2.64 -5.51 3.81
CA ALA A 375 4.03 -5.14 4.00
C ALA A 375 4.32 -3.70 3.54
N TYR A 376 3.58 -3.21 2.55
CA TYR A 376 3.82 -1.92 1.91
C TYR A 376 2.72 -0.91 2.20
N ASN A 377 1.45 -1.24 1.97
CA ASN A 377 0.38 -0.28 1.85
C ASN A 377 -0.63 -0.30 3.01
N PRO A 378 -0.46 0.55 4.06
CA PRO A 378 -1.44 0.66 5.14
C PRO A 378 -2.71 1.42 4.72
N PHE A 379 -2.73 2.08 3.57
CA PHE A 379 -3.87 2.91 3.13
C PHE A 379 -5.10 2.08 2.73
N MET A 380 -4.95 0.78 2.50
CA MET A 380 -6.09 -0.12 2.32
C MET A 380 -6.99 -0.20 3.57
N LEU A 381 -6.47 0.16 4.76
CA LEU A 381 -7.21 0.16 6.03
C LEU A 381 -8.09 1.41 6.21
N LEU A 382 -7.92 2.41 5.36
CA LEU A 382 -8.56 3.73 5.48
C LEU A 382 -10.09 3.68 5.45
N ILE A 383 -10.66 2.69 4.78
CA ILE A 383 -12.12 2.57 4.60
C ILE A 383 -12.88 2.49 5.93
N PHE A 384 -12.35 1.79 6.93
CA PHE A 384 -13.00 1.64 8.24
C PHE A 384 -12.28 2.36 9.37
N ALA A 385 -11.02 2.77 9.16
CA ALA A 385 -10.26 3.53 10.15
C ALA A 385 -10.95 4.86 10.48
N LYS A 386 -10.75 5.33 11.69
CA LYS A 386 -11.19 6.66 12.11
C LYS A 386 -10.21 7.71 11.56
N ILE A 387 -10.74 8.66 10.80
CA ILE A 387 -9.98 9.79 10.28
C ILE A 387 -10.27 10.99 11.16
N GLY A 388 -9.25 11.47 11.86
CA GLY A 388 -9.37 12.71 12.66
C GLY A 388 -9.64 13.90 11.74
N ALA A 389 -10.71 14.66 12.02
CA ALA A 389 -10.98 15.91 11.30
C ALA A 389 -9.91 16.94 11.64
N TYR A 390 -9.33 17.57 10.63
CA TYR A 390 -8.36 18.64 10.81
C TYR A 390 -9.10 19.98 10.90
N THR A 391 -9.22 20.56 12.10
CA THR A 391 -9.79 21.89 12.28
C THR A 391 -8.70 22.96 12.22
N TYR A 392 -8.97 24.10 11.58
CA TYR A 392 -8.03 25.23 11.44
C TYR A 392 -7.49 25.76 12.79
N LYS A 393 -8.24 25.54 13.90
CA LYS A 393 -7.83 25.94 15.27
C LYS A 393 -6.67 25.10 15.83
N GLU A 394 -6.50 23.86 15.39
CA GLU A 394 -5.38 23.01 15.85
C GLU A 394 -4.04 23.37 15.16
N ARG A 395 -4.08 24.20 14.12
CA ARG A 395 -2.89 24.77 13.48
C ARG A 395 -2.02 25.61 14.42
N LYS A 396 -2.60 26.25 15.44
CA LYS A 396 -1.88 27.18 16.34
C LYS A 396 -1.26 26.53 17.58
N HIS A 397 -1.63 25.31 17.93
CA HIS A 397 -1.18 24.65 19.17
C HIS A 397 -0.18 23.51 18.97
N LYS A 398 0.20 23.18 17.72
CA LYS A 398 1.25 22.19 17.41
C LYS A 398 2.48 22.81 16.72
N LEU A 399 2.56 24.12 16.72
CA LEU A 399 3.74 24.93 16.47
C LEU A 399 4.31 25.37 17.82
#